data_16e5d2f499ebdb0681ed24617486220e
#
_entry.id   16e5d2f499ebdb0681ed24617486220e
#
_cell.length_a   1.000
_cell.length_b   1.000
_cell.length_c   1.000
_cell.angle_alpha   90.00
_cell.angle_beta   90.00
_cell.angle_gamma   90.00
#
_symmetry.space_group_name_H-M   'P 1'
#
loop_
_entity.id
_entity.type
_entity.pdbx_description
1 polymer ?
#
loop_
_entity_poly.entity_id
_entity_poly.type
_entity_poly.pdbx_seq_one_letter_code
_entity_poly.pdbx_strand_id
1 'polypeptide(L)'
;ADIVQHTVAYTNHTIMAESLEKWPEEMVKQLLPRIYQILCELNRRLCAKLWNYFPGEWERIGSMAIISYNQIHMANLCIAMSFSINGVSKLHGEILKEDTFHDYASIMPEKFSAITNGITHRRWLMGCNPELTSLINEAIGDSWYRNPESLSALKPFAEDKAFREKFAAVKRDNKERLAKMVLQNQGIKVDPSFIFDVQAKRLHEYKRQMLNA
;
A
#
# COMPACT_ATOMS: atom_id res chain seq x y z
N ALA A 1 20.15 -6.70 -19.17
CA ALA A 1 18.69 -6.49 -19.30
C ALA A 1 17.95 -7.80 -19.10
N ASP A 2 18.27 -8.85 -19.83
CA ASP A 2 17.56 -10.13 -19.81
C ASP A 2 17.46 -10.77 -18.41
N ILE A 3 18.58 -10.87 -17.69
CA ILE A 3 18.59 -11.39 -16.30
C ILE A 3 17.65 -10.56 -15.40
N VAL A 4 17.70 -9.24 -15.50
CA VAL A 4 16.87 -8.33 -14.67
C VAL A 4 15.38 -8.55 -14.97
N GLN A 5 15.01 -8.65 -16.25
CA GLN A 5 13.62 -8.89 -16.66
C GLN A 5 13.06 -10.24 -16.20
N HIS A 6 13.89 -11.20 -15.83
CA HIS A 6 13.47 -12.51 -15.34
C HIS A 6 13.58 -12.67 -13.82
N THR A 7 14.22 -11.72 -13.12
CA THR A 7 14.51 -11.86 -11.69
C THR A 7 13.97 -10.72 -10.82
N VAL A 8 13.54 -9.60 -11.43
CA VAL A 8 13.08 -8.41 -10.68
C VAL A 8 11.60 -8.19 -10.88
N ALA A 9 10.89 -7.97 -9.78
CA ALA A 9 9.49 -7.54 -9.75
C ALA A 9 9.38 -6.09 -9.28
N TYR A 10 8.32 -5.40 -9.69
CA TYR A 10 8.02 -4.04 -9.29
C TYR A 10 6.73 -3.99 -8.46
N THR A 11 6.83 -3.51 -7.22
CA THR A 11 5.66 -3.20 -6.41
C THR A 11 5.40 -1.70 -6.43
N ASN A 12 4.24 -1.29 -6.94
CA ASN A 12 3.79 0.10 -6.89
C ASN A 12 3.02 0.36 -5.60
N HIS A 13 3.26 1.51 -4.96
CA HIS A 13 2.63 1.90 -3.69
C HIS A 13 1.77 3.17 -3.81
N THR A 14 1.56 3.70 -5.02
CA THR A 14 0.81 4.94 -5.24
C THR A 14 -0.08 4.87 -6.47
N ILE A 15 -1.16 5.65 -6.45
CA ILE A 15 -2.00 5.93 -7.61
C ILE A 15 -1.86 7.39 -8.09
N MET A 16 -1.04 8.19 -7.39
CA MET A 16 -0.87 9.61 -7.66
C MET A 16 0.27 9.81 -8.65
N ALA A 17 -0.02 10.37 -9.82
CA ALA A 17 0.96 10.59 -10.87
C ALA A 17 2.14 11.47 -10.44
N GLU A 18 1.90 12.45 -9.55
CA GLU A 18 2.92 13.31 -8.96
C GLU A 18 3.87 12.57 -8.00
N SER A 19 3.45 11.43 -7.46
CA SER A 19 4.28 10.58 -6.59
C SER A 19 5.12 9.57 -7.35
N LEU A 20 4.92 9.45 -8.67
CA LEU A 20 5.78 8.63 -9.52
C LEU A 20 7.11 9.35 -9.74
N GLU A 21 8.19 8.68 -9.36
CA GLU A 21 9.52 9.28 -9.35
C GLU A 21 10.02 9.62 -10.76
N LYS A 22 10.45 10.87 -10.94
CA LYS A 22 11.02 11.39 -12.18
C LYS A 22 12.31 12.13 -11.87
N TRP A 23 13.31 11.95 -12.73
CA TRP A 23 14.62 12.58 -12.57
C TRP A 23 14.92 13.43 -13.79
N PRO A 24 15.47 14.66 -13.62
CA PRO A 24 15.98 15.45 -14.75
C PRO A 24 17.01 14.64 -15.54
N GLU A 25 16.80 14.51 -16.85
CA GLU A 25 17.68 13.75 -17.74
C GLU A 25 19.15 14.24 -17.67
N GLU A 26 19.35 15.55 -17.72
CA GLU A 26 20.68 16.15 -17.70
C GLU A 26 21.43 15.86 -16.41
N MET A 27 20.73 15.82 -15.26
CA MET A 27 21.35 15.47 -13.98
C MET A 27 21.92 14.04 -14.01
N VAL A 28 21.16 13.08 -14.48
CA VAL A 28 21.61 11.67 -14.56
C VAL A 28 22.73 11.51 -15.57
N LYS A 29 22.67 12.23 -16.69
CA LYS A 29 23.71 12.24 -17.73
C LYS A 29 25.05 12.77 -17.20
N GLN A 30 25.01 13.82 -16.37
CA GLN A 30 26.23 14.41 -15.77
C GLN A 30 26.80 13.57 -14.64
N LEU A 31 25.93 13.11 -13.71
CA LEU A 31 26.37 12.41 -12.51
C LEU A 31 26.67 10.93 -12.76
N LEU A 32 25.95 10.29 -13.68
CA LEU A 32 25.98 8.85 -13.92
C LEU A 32 26.04 8.55 -15.43
N PRO A 33 27.07 9.02 -16.17
CA PRO A 33 27.09 8.96 -17.64
C PRO A 33 27.00 7.54 -18.19
N ARG A 34 27.58 6.55 -17.54
CA ARG A 34 27.49 5.15 -17.96
C ARG A 34 26.09 4.58 -17.76
N ILE A 35 25.43 4.88 -16.65
CA ILE A 35 24.05 4.48 -16.40
C ILE A 35 23.10 5.14 -17.41
N TYR A 36 23.30 6.43 -17.66
CA TYR A 36 22.53 7.15 -18.67
C TYR A 36 22.64 6.49 -20.07
N GLN A 37 23.83 6.08 -20.52
CA GLN A 37 23.98 5.34 -21.78
C GLN A 37 23.18 4.03 -21.80
N ILE A 38 23.14 3.31 -20.68
CA ILE A 38 22.36 2.09 -20.56
C ILE A 38 20.87 2.42 -20.64
N LEU A 39 20.42 3.47 -19.97
CA LEU A 39 19.02 3.91 -20.01
C LEU A 39 18.60 4.33 -21.43
N CYS A 40 19.46 5.03 -22.16
CA CYS A 40 19.20 5.38 -23.57
C CYS A 40 18.98 4.13 -24.44
N GLU A 41 19.81 3.11 -24.29
CA GLU A 41 19.65 1.85 -25.04
C GLU A 41 18.39 1.08 -24.65
N LEU A 42 18.07 1.02 -23.34
CA LEU A 42 16.82 0.43 -22.85
C LEU A 42 15.61 1.17 -23.40
N ASN A 43 15.65 2.50 -23.37
CA ASN A 43 14.59 3.36 -23.92
C ASN A 43 14.38 3.12 -25.42
N ARG A 44 15.48 3.09 -26.19
CA ARG A 44 15.41 2.82 -27.62
C ARG A 44 14.75 1.47 -27.92
N ARG A 45 15.10 0.41 -27.19
CA ARG A 45 14.49 -0.92 -27.33
C ARG A 45 13.01 -0.92 -26.93
N LEU A 46 12.67 -0.26 -25.84
CA LEU A 46 11.29 -0.13 -25.41
C LEU A 46 10.45 0.59 -26.45
N CYS A 47 10.89 1.78 -26.90
CA CYS A 47 10.16 2.56 -27.91
C CYS A 47 9.99 1.78 -29.23
N ALA A 48 11.02 1.05 -29.68
CA ALA A 48 10.92 0.20 -30.86
C ALA A 48 9.87 -0.93 -30.67
N LYS A 49 9.77 -1.51 -29.46
CA LYS A 49 8.73 -2.49 -29.15
C LYS A 49 7.34 -1.85 -29.12
N LEU A 50 7.20 -0.69 -28.47
CA LEU A 50 5.93 0.04 -28.38
C LEU A 50 5.42 0.49 -29.76
N TRP A 51 6.33 0.84 -30.66
CA TRP A 51 5.98 1.20 -32.04
C TRP A 51 5.21 0.09 -32.77
N ASN A 52 5.50 -1.17 -32.49
CA ASN A 52 4.79 -2.29 -33.09
C ASN A 52 3.32 -2.42 -32.61
N TYR A 53 3.02 -1.87 -31.45
CA TYR A 53 1.65 -1.86 -30.88
C TYR A 53 0.90 -0.58 -31.23
N PHE A 54 1.60 0.57 -31.27
CA PHE A 54 1.04 1.90 -31.41
C PHE A 54 1.72 2.68 -32.55
N PRO A 55 1.66 2.21 -33.81
CA PRO A 55 2.34 2.86 -34.91
C PRO A 55 1.73 4.25 -35.18
N GLY A 56 2.59 5.28 -35.14
CA GLY A 56 2.17 6.68 -35.33
C GLY A 56 1.69 7.41 -34.10
N GLU A 57 1.48 6.75 -32.97
CA GLU A 57 0.99 7.35 -31.73
C GLU A 57 2.16 7.88 -30.87
N TRP A 58 2.86 8.90 -31.36
CA TRP A 58 4.07 9.42 -30.72
C TRP A 58 3.88 9.91 -29.29
N GLU A 59 2.77 10.57 -29.00
CA GLU A 59 2.47 11.06 -27.64
C GLU A 59 2.29 9.89 -26.66
N ARG A 60 1.57 8.86 -27.09
CA ARG A 60 1.36 7.64 -26.30
C ARG A 60 2.66 6.90 -26.04
N ILE A 61 3.48 6.73 -27.05
CA ILE A 61 4.81 6.12 -26.91
C ILE A 61 5.68 6.99 -25.99
N GLY A 62 5.64 8.31 -26.13
CA GLY A 62 6.35 9.25 -25.26
C GLY A 62 5.95 9.18 -23.80
N SER A 63 4.67 8.99 -23.49
CA SER A 63 4.20 8.80 -22.10
C SER A 63 4.67 7.48 -21.48
N MET A 64 4.87 6.46 -22.29
CA MET A 64 5.36 5.15 -21.90
C MET A 64 6.90 5.04 -21.92
N ALA A 65 7.60 5.98 -22.52
CA ALA A 65 9.05 5.93 -22.66
C ALA A 65 9.76 6.09 -21.30
N ILE A 66 10.94 5.45 -21.16
CA ILE A 66 11.81 5.61 -19.98
C ILE A 66 12.38 7.03 -19.94
N ILE A 67 12.79 7.54 -21.11
CA ILE A 67 13.31 8.91 -21.27
C ILE A 67 12.40 9.66 -22.21
N SER A 68 11.74 10.69 -21.71
CA SER A 68 10.91 11.62 -22.49
C SER A 68 10.75 12.93 -21.74
N TYR A 69 10.43 14.01 -22.47
CA TYR A 69 10.19 15.35 -21.92
C TYR A 69 11.31 15.85 -21.00
N ASN A 70 12.59 15.54 -21.35
CA ASN A 70 13.80 15.85 -20.56
C ASN A 70 13.80 15.23 -19.15
N GLN A 71 13.07 14.13 -18.97
CA GLN A 71 12.98 13.41 -17.70
C GLN A 71 13.20 11.90 -17.89
N ILE A 72 13.71 11.26 -16.86
CA ILE A 72 13.78 9.81 -16.71
C ILE A 72 12.62 9.37 -15.82
N HIS A 73 11.71 8.57 -16.36
CA HIS A 73 10.52 8.07 -15.70
C HIS A 73 10.82 6.72 -15.04
N MET A 74 11.03 6.72 -13.73
CA MET A 74 11.45 5.51 -13.00
C MET A 74 10.39 4.41 -13.01
N ALA A 75 9.10 4.76 -12.95
CA ALA A 75 8.02 3.77 -13.06
C ALA A 75 8.04 3.06 -14.43
N ASN A 76 8.23 3.79 -15.53
CA ASN A 76 8.31 3.22 -16.87
C ASN A 76 9.53 2.29 -17.00
N LEU A 77 10.68 2.68 -16.42
CA LEU A 77 11.86 1.82 -16.33
C LEU A 77 11.54 0.52 -15.57
N CYS A 78 10.90 0.63 -14.40
CA CYS A 78 10.51 -0.53 -13.59
C CYS A 78 9.56 -1.46 -14.36
N ILE A 79 8.55 -0.92 -15.06
CA ILE A 79 7.60 -1.70 -15.85
C ILE A 79 8.32 -2.43 -17.00
N ALA A 80 9.22 -1.73 -17.70
CA ALA A 80 9.97 -2.31 -18.82
C ALA A 80 10.93 -3.43 -18.38
N MET A 81 11.50 -3.30 -17.17
CA MET A 81 12.60 -4.14 -16.70
C MET A 81 12.21 -5.20 -15.67
N SER A 82 10.94 -5.28 -15.26
CA SER A 82 10.46 -6.31 -14.33
C SER A 82 9.62 -7.38 -15.06
N PHE A 83 9.58 -8.59 -14.50
CA PHE A 83 8.69 -9.66 -15.00
C PHE A 83 7.27 -9.53 -14.48
N SER A 84 7.08 -8.87 -13.32
CA SER A 84 5.77 -8.71 -12.67
C SER A 84 5.66 -7.34 -12.04
N ILE A 85 4.44 -6.81 -12.07
CA ILE A 85 4.07 -5.53 -11.47
C ILE A 85 2.88 -5.78 -10.58
N ASN A 86 2.92 -5.30 -9.34
CA ASN A 86 1.76 -5.44 -8.46
C ASN A 86 1.39 -4.16 -7.73
N GLY A 87 0.08 -3.97 -7.58
CA GLY A 87 -0.49 -3.10 -6.57
C GLY A 87 -0.54 -3.77 -5.20
N VAL A 88 -0.84 -3.03 -4.14
CA VAL A 88 -0.84 -3.51 -2.74
C VAL A 88 -2.23 -3.86 -2.20
N SER A 89 -3.24 -3.84 -3.04
CA SER A 89 -4.60 -4.32 -2.80
C SER A 89 -5.27 -4.67 -4.12
N LYS A 90 -6.40 -5.41 -4.08
CA LYS A 90 -7.17 -5.73 -5.29
C LYS A 90 -7.60 -4.46 -6.02
N LEU A 91 -8.23 -3.51 -5.31
CA LEU A 91 -8.62 -2.21 -5.87
C LEU A 91 -7.44 -1.44 -6.45
N HIS A 92 -6.29 -1.41 -5.75
CA HIS A 92 -5.09 -0.74 -6.26
C HIS A 92 -4.60 -1.39 -7.57
N GLY A 93 -4.59 -2.72 -7.65
CA GLY A 93 -4.22 -3.43 -8.87
C GLY A 93 -5.16 -3.15 -10.04
N GLU A 94 -6.45 -2.98 -9.78
CA GLU A 94 -7.45 -2.58 -10.78
C GLU A 94 -7.17 -1.15 -11.27
N ILE A 95 -6.96 -0.18 -10.37
CA ILE A 95 -6.62 1.22 -10.72
C ILE A 95 -5.33 1.29 -11.56
N LEU A 96 -4.31 0.49 -11.20
CA LEU A 96 -3.06 0.45 -11.99
C LEU A 96 -3.31 0.01 -13.44
N LYS A 97 -4.22 -0.92 -13.67
CA LYS A 97 -4.56 -1.42 -15.01
C LYS A 97 -5.47 -0.49 -15.79
N GLU A 98 -6.43 0.12 -15.11
CA GLU A 98 -7.50 0.88 -15.77
C GLU A 98 -7.14 2.35 -15.97
N ASP A 99 -6.24 2.89 -15.13
CA ASP A 99 -5.88 4.30 -15.12
C ASP A 99 -4.37 4.50 -15.17
N THR A 100 -3.64 4.29 -14.08
CA THR A 100 -2.25 4.75 -13.91
C THR A 100 -1.29 4.20 -14.98
N PHE A 101 -1.41 2.92 -15.35
CA PHE A 101 -0.58 2.24 -16.35
C PHE A 101 -1.41 1.55 -17.42
N HIS A 102 -2.56 2.15 -17.77
CA HIS A 102 -3.52 1.59 -18.73
C HIS A 102 -2.86 1.16 -20.04
N ASP A 103 -2.02 2.00 -20.62
CA ASP A 103 -1.36 1.71 -21.89
C ASP A 103 -0.45 0.49 -21.81
N TYR A 104 0.29 0.33 -20.72
CA TYR A 104 1.10 -0.85 -20.48
C TYR A 104 0.24 -2.10 -20.22
N ALA A 105 -0.83 -1.95 -19.45
CA ALA A 105 -1.74 -3.05 -19.14
C ALA A 105 -2.48 -3.55 -20.39
N SER A 106 -2.74 -2.68 -21.37
CA SER A 106 -3.39 -3.05 -22.63
C SER A 106 -2.55 -4.00 -23.50
N ILE A 107 -1.21 -3.94 -23.37
CA ILE A 107 -0.28 -4.75 -24.18
C ILE A 107 0.46 -5.85 -23.40
N MET A 108 0.43 -5.77 -22.06
CA MET A 108 1.08 -6.73 -21.15
C MET A 108 0.22 -6.99 -19.91
N PRO A 109 -1.07 -7.38 -20.06
CA PRO A 109 -1.99 -7.53 -18.91
C PRO A 109 -1.52 -8.60 -17.92
N GLU A 110 -0.81 -9.60 -18.37
CA GLU A 110 -0.28 -10.71 -17.57
C GLU A 110 0.77 -10.27 -16.54
N LYS A 111 1.45 -9.15 -16.78
CA LYS A 111 2.42 -8.60 -15.83
C LYS A 111 1.78 -8.01 -14.58
N PHE A 112 0.51 -7.58 -14.67
CA PHE A 112 -0.15 -6.83 -13.61
C PHE A 112 -0.93 -7.73 -12.66
N SER A 113 -0.67 -7.60 -11.38
CA SER A 113 -1.29 -8.37 -10.31
C SER A 113 -1.60 -7.48 -9.09
N ALA A 114 -2.22 -8.08 -8.08
CA ALA A 114 -2.45 -7.43 -6.80
C ALA A 114 -1.98 -8.37 -5.69
N ILE A 115 -1.10 -7.88 -4.82
CA ILE A 115 -0.60 -8.62 -3.67
C ILE A 115 -0.94 -7.81 -2.43
N THR A 116 -1.94 -8.29 -1.69
CA THR A 116 -2.40 -7.63 -0.46
C THR A 116 -1.39 -7.79 0.66
N ASN A 117 -1.21 -6.74 1.47
CA ASN A 117 -0.45 -6.84 2.70
C ASN A 117 -1.05 -7.90 3.62
N GLY A 118 -0.20 -8.66 4.28
CA GLY A 118 -0.61 -9.56 5.34
C GLY A 118 -0.97 -8.80 6.62
N ILE A 119 -1.71 -9.45 7.52
CA ILE A 119 -2.00 -8.97 8.85
C ILE A 119 -1.29 -9.83 9.90
N THR A 120 -0.82 -9.18 10.97
CA THR A 120 -0.17 -9.85 12.10
C THR A 120 -1.11 -9.80 13.31
N HIS A 121 -2.21 -10.55 13.25
CA HIS A 121 -3.25 -10.57 14.27
C HIS A 121 -2.75 -11.05 15.63
N ARG A 122 -1.77 -11.97 15.65
CA ARG A 122 -1.12 -12.42 16.89
C ARG A 122 -0.42 -11.30 17.62
N ARG A 123 0.25 -10.38 16.90
CA ARG A 123 0.90 -9.23 17.51
C ARG A 123 -0.12 -8.13 17.84
N TRP A 124 -0.92 -7.75 16.85
CA TRP A 124 -1.73 -6.53 16.90
C TRP A 124 -3.13 -6.71 17.49
N LEU A 125 -3.54 -7.95 17.78
CA LEU A 125 -4.74 -8.25 18.56
C LEU A 125 -4.36 -9.04 19.81
N MET A 126 -3.86 -10.26 19.66
CA MET A 126 -3.57 -11.17 20.77
C MET A 126 -2.57 -10.57 21.77
N GLY A 127 -1.43 -10.06 21.29
CA GLY A 127 -0.38 -9.53 22.15
C GLY A 127 -0.65 -8.11 22.67
N CYS A 128 -1.34 -7.29 21.91
CA CYS A 128 -1.61 -5.90 22.28
C CYS A 128 -2.85 -5.72 23.15
N ASN A 129 -3.77 -6.69 23.18
CA ASN A 129 -5.02 -6.58 23.93
C ASN A 129 -5.38 -7.93 24.59
N PRO A 130 -4.67 -8.31 25.67
CA PRO A 130 -4.85 -9.59 26.33
C PRO A 130 -6.26 -9.78 26.91
N GLU A 131 -6.90 -8.72 27.40
CA GLU A 131 -8.27 -8.80 27.92
C GLU A 131 -9.27 -9.11 26.80
N LEU A 132 -9.13 -8.47 25.64
CA LEU A 132 -9.95 -8.81 24.47
C LEU A 132 -9.67 -10.23 23.97
N THR A 133 -8.41 -10.64 23.99
CA THR A 133 -7.99 -12.01 23.63
C THR A 133 -8.68 -13.03 24.52
N SER A 134 -8.70 -12.80 25.84
CA SER A 134 -9.38 -13.68 26.80
C SER A 134 -10.88 -13.76 26.53
N LEU A 135 -11.52 -12.65 26.25
CA LEU A 135 -12.96 -12.61 25.90
C LEU A 135 -13.26 -13.36 24.60
N ILE A 136 -12.41 -13.22 23.57
CA ILE A 136 -12.55 -13.95 22.32
C ILE A 136 -12.39 -15.46 22.57
N ASN A 137 -11.39 -15.85 23.34
CA ASN A 137 -11.15 -17.26 23.65
C ASN A 137 -12.29 -17.89 24.47
N GLU A 138 -12.90 -17.13 25.37
CA GLU A 138 -14.11 -17.57 26.10
C GLU A 138 -15.24 -17.88 25.13
N ALA A 139 -15.41 -17.08 24.10
CA ALA A 139 -16.51 -17.20 23.15
C ALA A 139 -16.30 -18.28 22.07
N ILE A 140 -15.10 -18.36 21.47
CA ILE A 140 -14.86 -19.18 20.26
C ILE A 140 -13.61 -20.07 20.35
N GLY A 141 -12.92 -20.12 21.49
CA GLY A 141 -11.65 -20.84 21.65
C GLY A 141 -10.47 -20.11 21.01
N ASP A 142 -9.31 -20.77 20.93
CA ASP A 142 -8.02 -20.20 20.53
C ASP A 142 -7.59 -20.52 19.08
N SER A 143 -8.42 -21.24 18.32
CA SER A 143 -8.11 -21.67 16.95
C SER A 143 -7.74 -20.52 16.01
N TRP A 144 -8.27 -19.31 16.26
CA TRP A 144 -7.99 -18.11 15.51
C TRP A 144 -6.53 -17.64 15.60
N TYR A 145 -5.75 -18.11 16.56
CA TYR A 145 -4.32 -17.82 16.63
C TYR A 145 -3.57 -18.33 15.41
N ARG A 146 -3.99 -19.45 14.85
CA ARG A 146 -3.42 -20.06 13.65
C ARG A 146 -4.22 -19.77 12.40
N ASN A 147 -5.54 -19.72 12.52
CA ASN A 147 -6.46 -19.41 11.43
C ASN A 147 -7.31 -18.18 11.79
N PRO A 148 -6.92 -16.96 11.33
CA PRO A 148 -7.64 -15.74 11.66
C PRO A 148 -9.08 -15.70 11.12
N GLU A 149 -9.42 -16.51 10.10
CA GLU A 149 -10.78 -16.61 9.55
C GLU A 149 -11.78 -17.17 10.59
N SER A 150 -11.29 -17.94 11.58
CA SER A 150 -12.10 -18.43 12.70
C SER A 150 -12.74 -17.29 13.52
N LEU A 151 -12.20 -16.07 13.47
CA LEU A 151 -12.81 -14.89 14.10
C LEU A 151 -14.21 -14.59 13.57
N SER A 152 -14.56 -15.08 12.37
CA SER A 152 -15.92 -14.98 11.83
C SER A 152 -16.99 -15.62 12.72
N ALA A 153 -16.61 -16.60 13.56
CA ALA A 153 -17.48 -17.24 14.54
C ALA A 153 -17.95 -16.28 15.66
N LEU A 154 -17.35 -15.08 15.78
CA LEU A 154 -17.83 -14.03 16.68
C LEU A 154 -19.10 -13.33 16.20
N LYS A 155 -19.47 -13.43 14.92
CA LYS A 155 -20.63 -12.70 14.38
C LYS A 155 -21.92 -12.89 15.18
N PRO A 156 -22.31 -14.11 15.61
CA PRO A 156 -23.53 -14.29 16.41
C PRO A 156 -23.50 -13.57 17.76
N PHE A 157 -22.32 -13.40 18.35
CA PHE A 157 -22.15 -12.72 19.65
C PHE A 157 -22.42 -11.21 19.58
N ALA A 158 -22.54 -10.62 18.38
CA ALA A 158 -22.96 -9.24 18.21
C ALA A 158 -24.38 -8.99 18.78
N GLU A 159 -25.24 -10.01 18.80
CA GLU A 159 -26.60 -9.94 19.35
C GLU A 159 -26.65 -10.38 20.83
N ASP A 160 -25.59 -10.97 21.37
CA ASP A 160 -25.51 -11.38 22.77
C ASP A 160 -25.24 -10.17 23.68
N LYS A 161 -26.23 -9.83 24.52
CA LYS A 161 -26.13 -8.70 25.44
C LYS A 161 -24.99 -8.85 26.44
N ALA A 162 -24.81 -10.05 27.02
CA ALA A 162 -23.78 -10.31 28.02
C ALA A 162 -22.37 -10.18 27.41
N PHE A 163 -22.17 -10.69 26.19
CA PHE A 163 -20.92 -10.54 25.46
C PHE A 163 -20.62 -9.06 25.14
N ARG A 164 -21.61 -8.30 24.68
CA ARG A 164 -21.45 -6.87 24.40
C ARG A 164 -21.07 -6.06 25.65
N GLU A 165 -21.66 -6.38 26.80
CA GLU A 165 -21.31 -5.73 28.09
C GLU A 165 -19.87 -6.04 28.47
N LYS A 166 -19.40 -7.29 28.37
CA LYS A 166 -18.01 -7.67 28.60
C LYS A 166 -17.06 -6.95 27.62
N PHE A 167 -17.43 -6.90 26.35
CA PHE A 167 -16.64 -6.18 25.31
C PHE A 167 -16.55 -4.67 25.62
N ALA A 168 -17.64 -4.05 26.03
CA ALA A 168 -17.66 -2.64 26.42
C ALA A 168 -16.77 -2.37 27.65
N ALA A 169 -16.76 -3.29 28.63
CA ALA A 169 -15.88 -3.20 29.80
C ALA A 169 -14.41 -3.24 29.39
N VAL A 170 -14.00 -4.20 28.55
CA VAL A 170 -12.61 -4.28 28.03
C VAL A 170 -12.21 -2.97 27.33
N LYS A 171 -13.08 -2.40 26.50
CA LYS A 171 -12.80 -1.13 25.83
C LYS A 171 -12.65 0.03 26.83
N ARG A 172 -13.49 0.07 27.86
CA ARG A 172 -13.42 1.09 28.90
C ARG A 172 -12.12 1.03 29.68
N ASP A 173 -11.72 -0.17 30.14
CA ASP A 173 -10.48 -0.37 30.88
C ASP A 173 -9.26 0.07 30.06
N ASN A 174 -9.24 -0.22 28.75
CA ASN A 174 -8.20 0.26 27.84
C ASN A 174 -8.18 1.79 27.72
N LYS A 175 -9.34 2.44 27.64
CA LYS A 175 -9.44 3.91 27.59
C LYS A 175 -8.98 4.55 28.90
N GLU A 176 -9.31 3.96 30.03
CA GLU A 176 -8.88 4.45 31.35
C GLU A 176 -7.35 4.35 31.51
N ARG A 177 -6.75 3.23 31.05
CA ARG A 177 -5.28 3.09 31.01
C ARG A 177 -4.62 4.14 30.13
N LEU A 178 -5.18 4.38 28.92
CA LEU A 178 -4.69 5.42 28.02
C LEU A 178 -4.85 6.81 28.61
N ALA A 179 -6.00 7.15 29.18
CA ALA A 179 -6.25 8.45 29.81
C ALA A 179 -5.27 8.71 30.97
N LYS A 180 -4.98 7.68 31.78
CA LYS A 180 -3.98 7.76 32.85
C LYS A 180 -2.57 8.01 32.29
N MET A 181 -2.19 7.33 31.23
CA MET A 181 -0.89 7.51 30.57
C MET A 181 -0.74 8.93 29.99
N VAL A 182 -1.77 9.44 29.33
CA VAL A 182 -1.79 10.82 28.79
C VAL A 182 -1.66 11.84 29.91
N LEU A 183 -2.42 11.67 31.02
CA LEU A 183 -2.32 12.54 32.18
C LEU A 183 -0.90 12.53 32.75
N GLN A 184 -0.30 11.36 32.94
CA GLN A 184 1.05 11.24 33.51
C GLN A 184 2.15 11.83 32.62
N ASN A 185 2.05 11.65 31.31
CA ASN A 185 3.11 12.04 30.38
C ASN A 185 2.95 13.48 29.86
N GLN A 186 1.73 13.98 29.77
CA GLN A 186 1.43 15.26 29.13
C GLN A 186 0.65 16.25 30.03
N GLY A 187 0.20 15.81 31.21
CA GLY A 187 -0.62 16.64 32.09
C GLY A 187 -2.04 16.90 31.60
N ILE A 188 -2.47 16.22 30.51
CA ILE A 188 -3.79 16.42 29.91
C ILE A 188 -4.77 15.41 30.48
N LYS A 189 -5.91 15.91 31.03
CA LYS A 189 -7.01 15.05 31.49
C LYS A 189 -7.92 14.71 30.31
N VAL A 190 -8.10 13.43 30.04
CA VAL A 190 -8.99 12.90 29.00
C VAL A 190 -10.11 12.12 29.65
N ASP A 191 -11.36 12.31 29.21
CA ASP A 191 -12.52 11.58 29.73
C ASP A 191 -12.66 10.24 28.99
N PRO A 192 -12.55 9.09 29.70
CA PRO A 192 -12.67 7.75 29.06
C PRO A 192 -14.06 7.46 28.46
N SER A 193 -15.09 8.25 28.78
CA SER A 193 -16.43 8.10 28.20
C SER A 193 -16.52 8.60 26.76
N PHE A 194 -15.59 9.47 26.33
CA PHE A 194 -15.58 10.03 24.99
C PHE A 194 -15.17 8.99 23.93
N ILE A 195 -15.54 9.24 22.67
CA ILE A 195 -15.00 8.49 21.53
C ILE A 195 -13.56 8.97 21.32
N PHE A 196 -12.61 8.01 21.30
CA PHE A 196 -11.23 8.32 21.05
C PHE A 196 -10.93 8.11 19.55
N ASP A 197 -10.57 9.20 18.87
CA ASP A 197 -10.00 9.14 17.52
C ASP A 197 -8.47 9.28 17.62
N VAL A 198 -7.76 8.28 17.11
CA VAL A 198 -6.30 8.22 17.20
C VAL A 198 -5.69 8.18 15.80
N GLN A 199 -4.97 9.25 15.46
CA GLN A 199 -4.29 9.40 14.17
C GLN A 199 -2.78 9.14 14.31
N ALA A 200 -2.38 7.86 14.50
CA ALA A 200 -0.98 7.45 14.63
C ALA A 200 -0.29 7.35 13.27
N LYS A 201 -0.15 8.48 12.57
CA LYS A 201 0.45 8.57 11.23
C LYS A 201 1.07 9.95 10.99
N ARG A 202 2.03 10.04 10.05
CA ARG A 202 2.59 11.33 9.63
C ARG A 202 1.50 12.20 9.03
N LEU A 203 1.57 13.51 9.26
CA LEU A 203 0.71 14.48 8.58
C LEU A 203 1.04 14.50 7.09
N HIS A 204 0.04 14.37 6.24
CA HIS A 204 0.19 14.42 4.80
C HIS A 204 -1.16 14.69 4.12
N GLU A 205 -1.16 15.51 3.07
CA GLU A 205 -2.38 15.92 2.37
C GLU A 205 -3.23 14.74 1.88
N TYR A 206 -2.62 13.71 1.27
CA TYR A 206 -3.35 12.55 0.76
C TYR A 206 -4.06 11.73 1.86
N LYS A 207 -3.63 11.85 3.11
CA LYS A 207 -4.27 11.15 4.24
C LYS A 207 -5.57 11.82 4.69
N ARG A 208 -5.83 13.04 4.24
CA ARG A 208 -7.06 13.81 4.49
C ARG A 208 -7.42 13.88 5.98
N GLN A 209 -6.43 14.03 6.84
CA GLN A 209 -6.61 14.01 8.29
C GLN A 209 -7.52 15.14 8.80
N MET A 210 -7.55 16.27 8.10
CA MET A 210 -8.45 17.39 8.38
C MET A 210 -9.94 17.07 8.22
N LEU A 211 -10.29 16.02 7.49
CA LEU A 211 -11.69 15.58 7.38
C LEU A 211 -12.20 14.87 8.63
N ASN A 212 -11.31 14.56 9.56
CA ASN A 212 -11.61 13.91 10.83
C ASN A 212 -11.65 14.89 12.03
N ALA A 213 -11.36 16.15 11.80
CA ALA A 213 -11.27 17.16 12.83
C ALA A 213 -12.62 17.83 13.11
#